data_21efd956a7279870f02ee3d2b59eed78
#
_entry.id   21efd956a7279870f02ee3d2b59eed78
#
_cell.length_a   1.000
_cell.length_b   1.000
_cell.length_c   1.000
_cell.angle_alpha   90.00
_cell.angle_beta   90.00
_cell.angle_gamma   90.00
#
_symmetry.space_group_name_H-M   'P 1'
#
loop_
_entity.id
_entity.type
_entity.pdbx_description
1 polymer ?
#
loop_
_entity_poly.entity_id
_entity_poly.type
_entity_poly.pdbx_seq_one_letter_code
_entity_poly.pdbx_strand_id
1 'polypeptide(L)'
;MLSVIVNFFNNRREARNTLHSLTTAYQRGVDGLAYEVIAVDNGSTQPLSDAEVRGYGPQFRYRYVDRASVSPAAAINAACRDAQGERLLIMIDGAHILSPRILELSTLAFASLPSPFIATVLFHLGPKHQYDSVLEGYNQQVEDAVLASCGWKGDGYRLYAASSAFADASEGWFGKLLESCCFGLRKSDFLAMGGYDERFQSPGGGLVNLDLFRRALLRPELQYVVLLGEGTFHQFHGGVATNQPRDRQPWAGFHEEYVRVRGAPFQRASRQPLLIGSIPAEARHIAQYSAARGIELWEKEGT
;
A
#
# COMPACT_ATOMS: atom_id res chain seq x y z
N MET A 1 -13.89 -15.34 1.69
CA MET A 1 -12.95 -14.83 2.71
C MET A 1 -11.96 -13.89 2.06
N LEU A 2 -11.51 -12.85 2.77
CA LEU A 2 -10.48 -11.90 2.34
C LEU A 2 -9.16 -12.26 3.01
N SER A 3 -8.04 -12.31 2.26
CA SER A 3 -6.70 -12.47 2.81
C SER A 3 -5.91 -11.18 2.62
N VAL A 4 -5.40 -10.61 3.71
CA VAL A 4 -4.53 -9.44 3.71
C VAL A 4 -3.09 -9.91 3.86
N ILE A 5 -2.26 -9.70 2.85
CA ILE A 5 -0.85 -10.05 2.85
C ILE A 5 -0.04 -8.79 3.13
N VAL A 6 0.74 -8.78 4.20
CA VAL A 6 1.56 -7.63 4.59
C VAL A 6 3.01 -8.09 4.69
N ASN A 7 3.88 -7.50 3.87
CA ASN A 7 5.30 -7.81 3.86
C ASN A 7 6.08 -6.87 4.79
N PHE A 8 6.90 -7.43 5.66
CA PHE A 8 7.76 -6.72 6.59
C PHE A 8 9.24 -7.03 6.35
N PHE A 9 10.09 -6.03 6.46
CA PHE A 9 11.54 -6.16 6.48
C PHE A 9 12.18 -5.06 7.31
N ASN A 10 12.75 -5.41 8.47
CA ASN A 10 13.42 -4.49 9.40
C ASN A 10 12.57 -3.29 9.85
N ASN A 11 11.26 -3.42 9.86
CA ASN A 11 10.31 -2.37 10.27
C ASN A 11 9.44 -2.80 11.46
N ARG A 12 10.07 -3.41 12.48
CA ARG A 12 9.40 -3.95 13.68
C ARG A 12 8.58 -2.90 14.44
N ARG A 13 9.05 -1.63 14.49
CA ARG A 13 8.33 -0.51 15.12
C ARG A 13 7.06 -0.21 14.32
N GLU A 14 7.18 -0.05 13.02
CA GLU A 14 6.10 0.31 12.10
C GLU A 14 5.06 -0.80 12.01
N ALA A 15 5.49 -2.05 12.03
CA ALA A 15 4.63 -3.22 11.96
C ALA A 15 3.56 -3.24 13.07
N ARG A 16 3.87 -2.72 14.26
CA ARG A 16 2.90 -2.64 15.36
C ARG A 16 1.72 -1.73 15.02
N ASN A 17 1.97 -0.61 14.39
CA ASN A 17 0.93 0.31 13.96
C ASN A 17 0.14 -0.26 12.78
N THR A 18 0.83 -0.86 11.82
CA THR A 18 0.23 -1.52 10.66
C THR A 18 -0.71 -2.64 11.07
N LEU A 19 -0.23 -3.57 11.93
CA LEU A 19 -1.06 -4.67 12.42
C LEU A 19 -2.24 -4.19 13.27
N HIS A 20 -2.04 -3.14 14.10
CA HIS A 20 -3.14 -2.51 14.83
C HIS A 20 -4.23 -1.98 13.87
N SER A 21 -3.83 -1.34 12.77
CA SER A 21 -4.77 -0.79 11.78
C SER A 21 -5.57 -1.85 11.01
N LEU A 22 -5.23 -3.12 11.15
CA LEU A 22 -5.91 -4.27 10.55
C LEU A 22 -6.79 -5.05 11.55
N THR A 23 -6.85 -4.62 12.83
CA THR A 23 -7.68 -5.26 13.84
C THR A 23 -9.17 -4.94 13.65
N THR A 24 -10.04 -5.82 14.12
CA THR A 24 -11.50 -5.58 14.15
C THR A 24 -11.89 -4.40 15.04
N ALA A 25 -11.07 -4.08 16.03
CA ALA A 25 -11.30 -2.91 16.90
C ALA A 25 -11.03 -1.57 16.19
N TYR A 26 -10.17 -1.56 15.17
CA TYR A 26 -9.82 -0.36 14.43
C TYR A 26 -10.59 -0.24 13.11
N GLN A 27 -10.70 -1.33 12.32
CA GLN A 27 -11.43 -1.33 11.06
C GLN A 27 -12.93 -1.23 11.30
N ARG A 28 -13.61 -0.38 10.51
CA ARG A 28 -15.07 -0.18 10.58
C ARG A 28 -15.77 -1.07 9.56
N GLY A 29 -17.02 -1.42 9.85
CA GLY A 29 -17.85 -2.19 8.91
C GLY A 29 -17.36 -3.63 8.68
N VAL A 30 -16.60 -4.18 9.63
CA VAL A 30 -16.04 -5.53 9.53
C VAL A 30 -16.74 -6.57 10.41
N ASP A 31 -17.85 -6.19 11.06
CA ASP A 31 -18.64 -7.10 11.87
C ASP A 31 -19.11 -8.29 11.01
N GLY A 32 -18.73 -9.50 11.39
CA GLY A 32 -19.04 -10.72 10.64
C GLY A 32 -18.21 -10.91 9.36
N LEU A 33 -17.26 -10.03 9.03
CA LEU A 33 -16.36 -10.22 7.89
C LEU A 33 -15.34 -11.32 8.19
N ALA A 34 -15.37 -12.39 7.39
CA ALA A 34 -14.34 -13.41 7.43
C ALA A 34 -13.08 -12.91 6.68
N TYR A 35 -12.00 -12.62 7.44
CA TYR A 35 -10.70 -12.27 6.85
C TYR A 35 -9.56 -12.87 7.66
N GLU A 36 -8.40 -12.98 7.02
CA GLU A 36 -7.12 -13.30 7.65
C GLU A 36 -6.08 -12.23 7.31
N VAL A 37 -5.11 -12.06 8.19
CA VAL A 37 -3.92 -11.22 7.98
C VAL A 37 -2.68 -12.12 8.03
N ILE A 38 -1.93 -12.17 6.95
CA ILE A 38 -0.68 -12.92 6.85
C ILE A 38 0.47 -11.91 6.91
N ALA A 39 1.08 -11.79 8.08
CA ALA A 39 2.29 -11.01 8.30
C ALA A 39 3.50 -11.79 7.80
N VAL A 40 4.01 -11.42 6.63
CA VAL A 40 5.18 -12.03 6.00
C VAL A 40 6.42 -11.24 6.40
N ASP A 41 7.33 -11.85 7.12
CA ASP A 41 8.62 -11.25 7.46
C ASP A 41 9.67 -11.75 6.48
N ASN A 42 10.14 -10.87 5.61
CA ASN A 42 11.09 -11.19 4.54
C ASN A 42 12.55 -11.20 5.02
N GLY A 43 12.81 -11.90 6.13
CA GLY A 43 14.17 -12.12 6.65
C GLY A 43 14.72 -10.95 7.47
N SER A 44 13.90 -10.29 8.28
CA SER A 44 14.35 -9.22 9.18
C SER A 44 15.44 -9.70 10.14
N THR A 45 16.38 -8.83 10.47
CA THR A 45 17.42 -9.09 11.48
C THR A 45 16.86 -9.08 12.91
N GLN A 46 15.74 -8.36 13.11
CA GLN A 46 14.97 -8.33 14.35
C GLN A 46 13.49 -8.62 14.02
N PRO A 47 13.15 -9.88 13.72
CA PRO A 47 11.81 -10.23 13.28
C PRO A 47 10.76 -10.06 14.39
N LEU A 48 9.49 -9.94 13.99
CA LEU A 48 8.38 -10.14 14.89
C LEU A 48 8.36 -11.61 15.35
N SER A 49 7.70 -11.90 16.46
CA SER A 49 7.40 -13.27 16.84
C SER A 49 5.96 -13.66 16.45
N ASP A 50 5.72 -14.97 16.30
CA ASP A 50 4.36 -15.50 16.06
C ASP A 50 3.38 -15.06 17.18
N ALA A 51 3.84 -15.06 18.43
CA ALA A 51 3.03 -14.62 19.58
C ALA A 51 2.66 -13.14 19.51
N GLU A 52 3.59 -12.26 19.10
CA GLU A 52 3.30 -10.83 18.92
C GLU A 52 2.25 -10.63 17.84
N VAL A 53 2.37 -11.29 16.70
CA VAL A 53 1.43 -11.17 15.59
C VAL A 53 0.05 -11.72 15.96
N ARG A 54 -0.02 -12.91 16.58
CA ARG A 54 -1.28 -13.49 17.05
C ARG A 54 -1.95 -12.69 18.16
N GLY A 55 -1.19 -11.89 18.88
CA GLY A 55 -1.72 -10.97 19.91
C GLY A 55 -2.70 -9.91 19.36
N TYR A 56 -2.70 -9.64 18.05
CA TYR A 56 -3.66 -8.72 17.41
C TYR A 56 -5.02 -9.35 17.14
N GLY A 57 -5.13 -10.69 17.17
CA GLY A 57 -6.39 -11.40 17.00
C GLY A 57 -6.22 -12.79 16.37
N PRO A 58 -7.22 -13.68 16.48
CA PRO A 58 -7.15 -15.05 15.97
C PRO A 58 -7.00 -15.14 14.43
N GLN A 59 -7.36 -14.08 13.71
CA GLN A 59 -7.23 -14.00 12.25
C GLN A 59 -5.81 -13.65 11.79
N PHE A 60 -4.88 -13.29 12.71
CA PHE A 60 -3.51 -12.93 12.37
C PHE A 60 -2.61 -14.16 12.37
N ARG A 61 -1.81 -14.29 11.32
CA ARG A 61 -0.84 -15.36 11.11
C ARG A 61 0.53 -14.77 10.78
N TYR A 62 1.58 -15.37 11.30
CA TYR A 62 2.96 -14.97 11.05
C TYR A 62 3.67 -15.98 10.16
N ARG A 63 4.49 -15.47 9.23
CA ARG A 63 5.35 -16.25 8.36
C ARG A 63 6.72 -15.61 8.25
N TYR A 64 7.71 -16.22 8.83
CA TYR A 64 9.10 -15.83 8.62
C TYR A 64 9.66 -16.53 7.38
N VAL A 65 10.39 -15.79 6.52
CA VAL A 65 11.05 -16.31 5.32
C VAL A 65 12.55 -16.41 5.61
N ASP A 66 13.02 -17.63 5.85
CA ASP A 66 14.44 -17.90 5.97
C ASP A 66 15.11 -17.76 4.59
N ARG A 67 16.36 -17.24 4.55
CA ARG A 67 17.09 -16.98 3.30
C ARG A 67 16.30 -16.13 2.28
N ALA A 68 15.65 -15.11 2.79
CA ALA A 68 14.85 -14.20 1.98
C ALA A 68 15.72 -13.49 0.91
N SER A 69 15.10 -13.22 -0.24
CA SER A 69 15.64 -12.30 -1.24
C SER A 69 15.59 -10.85 -0.73
N VAL A 70 16.47 -10.00 -1.21
CA VAL A 70 16.38 -8.54 -0.98
C VAL A 70 15.12 -7.93 -1.60
N SER A 71 14.54 -8.62 -2.59
CA SER A 71 13.24 -8.31 -3.18
C SER A 71 12.12 -9.05 -2.43
N PRO A 72 11.01 -8.39 -2.09
CA PRO A 72 9.88 -9.03 -1.40
C PRO A 72 9.01 -9.89 -2.35
N ALA A 73 9.24 -9.85 -3.65
CA ALA A 73 8.38 -10.44 -4.67
C ALA A 73 8.07 -11.93 -4.41
N ALA A 74 9.10 -12.75 -4.19
CA ALA A 74 8.94 -14.19 -3.99
C ALA A 74 8.19 -14.51 -2.68
N ALA A 75 8.48 -13.78 -1.60
CA ALA A 75 7.83 -13.97 -0.31
C ALA A 75 6.33 -13.66 -0.38
N ILE A 76 5.96 -12.55 -1.03
CA ILE A 76 4.56 -12.14 -1.23
C ILE A 76 3.85 -13.13 -2.16
N ASN A 77 4.46 -13.52 -3.28
CA ASN A 77 3.87 -14.49 -4.19
C ASN A 77 3.58 -15.83 -3.50
N ALA A 78 4.50 -16.30 -2.67
CA ALA A 78 4.29 -17.52 -1.90
C ALA A 78 3.15 -17.37 -0.88
N ALA A 79 3.06 -16.23 -0.18
CA ALA A 79 1.98 -15.97 0.76
C ALA A 79 0.61 -15.86 0.04
N CYS A 80 0.56 -15.23 -1.14
CA CYS A 80 -0.65 -15.17 -1.95
C CYS A 80 -1.12 -16.56 -2.43
N ARG A 81 -0.19 -17.45 -2.80
CA ARG A 81 -0.53 -18.86 -3.15
C ARG A 81 -1.12 -19.61 -1.96
N ASP A 82 -0.55 -19.41 -0.76
CA ASP A 82 -0.93 -20.12 0.47
C ASP A 82 -2.12 -19.48 1.20
N ALA A 83 -2.56 -18.29 0.79
CA ALA A 83 -3.70 -17.58 1.35
C ALA A 83 -4.98 -18.42 1.22
N GLN A 84 -5.81 -18.44 2.28
CA GLN A 84 -7.05 -19.20 2.30
C GLN A 84 -8.19 -18.48 1.56
N GLY A 85 -8.12 -17.14 1.44
CA GLY A 85 -9.13 -16.33 0.78
C GLY A 85 -8.95 -16.26 -0.73
N GLU A 86 -10.07 -16.24 -1.45
CA GLU A 86 -10.13 -16.02 -2.90
C GLU A 86 -10.01 -14.53 -3.29
N ARG A 87 -9.96 -13.65 -2.31
CA ARG A 87 -9.84 -12.20 -2.44
C ARG A 87 -8.60 -11.77 -1.69
N LEU A 88 -7.71 -11.05 -2.36
CA LEU A 88 -6.44 -10.60 -1.79
C LEU A 88 -6.45 -9.10 -1.61
N LEU A 89 -5.92 -8.62 -0.48
CA LEU A 89 -5.34 -7.29 -0.31
C LEU A 89 -3.85 -7.47 -0.08
N ILE A 90 -3.01 -6.79 -0.83
CA ILE A 90 -1.56 -6.98 -0.82
C ILE A 90 -0.89 -5.67 -0.46
N MET A 91 -0.06 -5.70 0.58
CA MET A 91 0.78 -4.60 1.04
C MET A 91 2.24 -5.01 0.87
N ILE A 92 2.89 -4.47 -0.16
CA ILE A 92 4.29 -4.78 -0.46
C ILE A 92 5.25 -4.21 0.59
N ASP A 93 4.86 -3.12 1.21
CA ASP A 93 5.57 -2.47 2.31
C ASP A 93 4.67 -2.45 3.54
N GLY A 94 5.13 -3.11 4.61
CA GLY A 94 4.43 -3.20 5.88
C GLY A 94 4.54 -1.95 6.75
N ALA A 95 5.24 -0.91 6.31
CA ALA A 95 5.34 0.35 7.03
C ALA A 95 4.20 1.33 6.69
N HIS A 96 2.98 0.83 6.53
CA HIS A 96 1.80 1.63 6.20
C HIS A 96 0.67 1.41 7.20
N ILE A 97 0.16 2.48 7.81
CA ILE A 97 -1.09 2.45 8.58
C ILE A 97 -2.26 2.57 7.59
N LEU A 98 -3.30 1.76 7.77
CA LEU A 98 -4.48 1.81 6.91
C LEU A 98 -5.54 2.75 7.51
N SER A 99 -6.32 3.40 6.65
CA SER A 99 -7.54 4.07 7.08
C SER A 99 -8.66 3.08 7.47
N PRO A 100 -9.69 3.50 8.22
CA PRO A 100 -10.58 2.57 8.92
C PRO A 100 -11.52 1.72 8.08
N ARG A 101 -11.80 2.04 6.81
CA ARG A 101 -12.81 1.33 6.01
C ARG A 101 -12.24 0.58 4.81
N ILE A 102 -10.93 0.39 4.76
CA ILE A 102 -10.29 -0.30 3.61
C ILE A 102 -10.83 -1.74 3.48
N LEU A 103 -10.98 -2.49 4.57
CA LEU A 103 -11.48 -3.87 4.50
C LEU A 103 -12.95 -3.94 4.06
N GLU A 104 -13.79 -3.06 4.61
CA GLU A 104 -15.21 -2.96 4.26
C GLU A 104 -15.38 -2.63 2.77
N LEU A 105 -14.77 -1.52 2.31
CA LEU A 105 -14.96 -1.05 0.93
C LEU A 105 -14.32 -1.98 -0.10
N SER A 106 -13.20 -2.64 0.24
CA SER A 106 -12.65 -3.69 -0.60
C SER A 106 -13.61 -4.87 -0.73
N THR A 107 -14.24 -5.27 0.38
CA THR A 107 -15.23 -6.35 0.35
C THR A 107 -16.45 -5.97 -0.49
N LEU A 108 -16.89 -4.73 -0.38
CA LEU A 108 -17.98 -4.19 -1.21
C LEU A 108 -17.60 -4.22 -2.70
N ALA A 109 -16.38 -3.79 -3.07
CA ALA A 109 -15.90 -3.85 -4.44
C ALA A 109 -15.88 -5.28 -4.99
N PHE A 110 -15.39 -6.25 -4.22
CA PHE A 110 -15.41 -7.67 -4.59
C PHE A 110 -16.80 -8.27 -4.70
N ALA A 111 -17.77 -7.75 -3.98
CA ALA A 111 -19.17 -8.20 -4.07
C ALA A 111 -19.89 -7.59 -5.27
N SER A 112 -19.53 -6.37 -5.65
CA SER A 112 -20.21 -5.59 -6.68
C SER A 112 -19.65 -5.81 -8.09
N LEU A 113 -18.39 -6.25 -8.22
CA LEU A 113 -17.68 -6.33 -9.49
C LEU A 113 -17.12 -7.75 -9.73
N PRO A 114 -17.15 -8.26 -10.96
CA PRO A 114 -16.65 -9.59 -11.28
C PRO A 114 -15.14 -9.74 -11.07
N SER A 115 -14.32 -8.77 -11.49
CA SER A 115 -12.86 -8.81 -11.37
C SER A 115 -12.29 -7.43 -11.01
N PRO A 116 -12.54 -6.91 -9.78
CA PRO A 116 -12.03 -5.61 -9.38
C PRO A 116 -10.51 -5.65 -9.16
N PHE A 117 -9.82 -4.63 -9.68
CA PHE A 117 -8.48 -4.25 -9.28
C PHE A 117 -8.60 -2.99 -8.41
N ILE A 118 -8.47 -3.17 -7.12
CA ILE A 118 -8.72 -2.16 -6.08
C ILE A 118 -7.41 -1.49 -5.73
N ALA A 119 -7.39 -0.16 -5.66
CA ALA A 119 -6.25 0.63 -5.24
C ALA A 119 -6.61 1.61 -4.13
N THR A 120 -5.63 1.90 -3.29
CA THR A 120 -5.69 2.95 -2.26
C THR A 120 -4.70 4.06 -2.58
N VAL A 121 -5.02 5.27 -2.14
CA VAL A 121 -4.13 6.43 -2.24
C VAL A 121 -3.06 6.36 -1.15
N LEU A 122 -1.82 6.72 -1.50
CA LEU A 122 -0.70 6.79 -0.59
C LEU A 122 -0.53 8.20 -0.02
N PHE A 123 -0.31 8.30 1.28
CA PHE A 123 0.05 9.51 2.02
C PHE A 123 1.36 9.28 2.78
N HIS A 124 2.18 10.32 2.97
CA HIS A 124 3.30 10.30 3.89
C HIS A 124 2.89 10.89 5.23
N LEU A 125 3.22 10.25 6.33
CA LEU A 125 3.13 10.87 7.65
C LEU A 125 4.11 12.04 7.74
N GLY A 126 3.67 13.11 8.42
CA GLY A 126 4.43 14.35 8.52
C GLY A 126 3.94 15.46 7.60
N PRO A 127 4.50 16.67 7.74
CA PRO A 127 4.00 17.88 7.07
C PRO A 127 4.33 17.96 5.59
N LYS A 128 5.30 17.17 5.11
CA LYS A 128 5.79 17.12 3.73
C LYS A 128 6.04 15.69 3.29
N HIS A 129 6.40 15.48 2.03
CA HIS A 129 6.95 14.20 1.59
C HIS A 129 8.17 13.83 2.42
N GLN A 130 8.30 12.56 2.79
CA GLN A 130 9.34 12.16 3.73
C GLN A 130 10.76 12.39 3.21
N TYR A 131 11.00 12.23 1.90
CA TYR A 131 12.31 12.55 1.28
C TYR A 131 12.69 14.04 1.37
N ASP A 132 11.73 14.96 1.53
CA ASP A 132 11.99 16.37 1.82
C ASP A 132 12.10 16.61 3.33
N SER A 133 11.22 15.99 4.12
CA SER A 133 11.19 16.13 5.58
C SER A 133 12.46 15.62 6.25
N VAL A 134 13.14 14.61 5.71
CA VAL A 134 14.41 14.09 6.27
C VAL A 134 15.51 15.12 6.24
N LEU A 135 15.51 16.05 5.28
CA LEU A 135 16.47 17.16 5.21
C LEU A 135 16.25 18.18 6.35
N GLU A 136 15.07 18.20 6.95
CA GLU A 136 14.67 19.07 8.05
C GLU A 136 14.66 18.34 9.41
N GLY A 137 15.24 17.11 9.46
CA GLY A 137 15.37 16.34 10.68
C GLY A 137 14.21 15.41 11.02
N TYR A 138 13.26 15.17 10.08
CA TYR A 138 12.22 14.17 10.28
C TYR A 138 12.83 12.78 10.47
N ASN A 139 12.39 12.10 11.51
CA ASN A 139 12.87 10.77 11.90
C ASN A 139 11.79 10.02 12.69
N GLN A 140 12.09 8.81 13.14
CA GLN A 140 11.15 7.98 13.90
C GLN A 140 10.63 8.66 15.19
N GLN A 141 11.45 9.39 15.91
CA GLN A 141 11.02 10.05 17.17
C GLN A 141 10.03 11.19 16.88
N VAL A 142 10.29 11.98 15.83
CA VAL A 142 9.37 13.03 15.37
C VAL A 142 8.03 12.41 14.95
N GLU A 143 8.08 11.32 14.20
CA GLU A 143 6.87 10.63 13.76
C GLU A 143 6.09 10.03 14.93
N ASP A 144 6.76 9.44 15.92
CA ASP A 144 6.11 8.94 17.13
C ASP A 144 5.35 10.05 17.88
N ALA A 145 5.93 11.25 17.95
CA ALA A 145 5.26 12.41 18.55
C ALA A 145 4.03 12.86 17.73
N VAL A 146 4.13 12.87 16.40
CA VAL A 146 3.01 13.17 15.49
C VAL A 146 1.89 12.16 15.68
N LEU A 147 2.19 10.86 15.66
CA LEU A 147 1.21 9.79 15.85
C LEU A 147 0.57 9.80 17.24
N ALA A 148 1.34 10.11 18.29
CA ALA A 148 0.81 10.23 19.64
C ALA A 148 -0.15 11.42 19.77
N SER A 149 0.16 12.56 19.14
CA SER A 149 -0.62 13.78 19.24
C SER A 149 -1.96 13.73 18.50
N CYS A 150 -2.04 13.03 17.37
CA CYS A 150 -3.25 13.02 16.55
C CYS A 150 -4.35 12.08 17.06
N GLY A 151 -4.04 11.13 17.96
CA GLY A 151 -5.03 10.21 18.53
C GLY A 151 -5.65 9.22 17.53
N TRP A 152 -4.92 8.85 16.50
CA TRP A 152 -5.38 8.02 15.37
C TRP A 152 -5.90 6.63 15.76
N LYS A 153 -5.43 6.05 16.87
CA LYS A 153 -5.90 4.74 17.33
C LYS A 153 -7.37 4.75 17.73
N GLY A 154 -7.87 5.91 18.17
CA GLY A 154 -9.30 6.11 18.48
C GLY A 154 -10.12 6.48 17.25
N ASP A 155 -9.52 7.19 16.30
CA ASP A 155 -10.13 7.51 15.01
C ASP A 155 -9.06 7.64 13.93
N GLY A 156 -8.94 6.64 13.08
CA GLY A 156 -7.90 6.57 12.04
C GLY A 156 -7.99 7.67 10.98
N TYR A 157 -9.13 8.31 10.80
CA TYR A 157 -9.24 9.44 9.87
C TYR A 157 -8.47 10.68 10.33
N ARG A 158 -8.11 10.77 11.61
CA ARG A 158 -7.22 11.83 12.11
C ARG A 158 -5.81 11.80 11.50
N LEU A 159 -5.42 10.67 10.90
CA LEU A 159 -4.16 10.57 10.15
C LEU A 159 -4.09 11.53 8.97
N TYR A 160 -5.23 11.92 8.38
CA TYR A 160 -5.24 12.90 7.29
C TYR A 160 -4.71 14.27 7.71
N ALA A 161 -4.96 14.69 8.95
CA ALA A 161 -4.41 15.94 9.48
C ALA A 161 -2.92 15.83 9.87
N ALA A 162 -2.42 14.60 10.03
CA ALA A 162 -1.04 14.29 10.43
C ALA A 162 -0.15 13.90 9.24
N SER A 163 -0.64 14.04 8.01
CA SER A 163 0.06 13.58 6.79
C SER A 163 0.13 14.66 5.73
N SER A 164 1.11 14.54 4.83
CA SER A 164 1.18 15.33 3.62
C SER A 164 0.07 14.92 2.64
N ALA A 165 -0.49 15.87 1.91
CA ALA A 165 -1.67 15.67 1.08
C ALA A 165 -1.49 14.57 0.01
N PHE A 166 -0.28 14.43 -0.58
CA PHE A 166 0.01 13.43 -1.61
C PHE A 166 1.47 13.02 -1.58
N ALA A 167 1.72 11.75 -1.89
CA ALA A 167 3.04 11.26 -2.27
C ALA A 167 3.24 11.39 -3.79
N ASP A 168 4.48 11.31 -4.27
CA ASP A 168 4.80 11.39 -5.71
C ASP A 168 4.08 10.32 -6.56
N ALA A 169 3.72 9.20 -5.95
CA ALA A 169 3.03 8.10 -6.62
C ALA A 169 1.53 8.36 -6.85
N SER A 170 0.98 9.48 -6.32
CA SER A 170 -0.47 9.71 -6.30
C SER A 170 -0.80 11.20 -6.34
N GLU A 171 -1.85 11.52 -7.06
CA GLU A 171 -2.47 12.85 -7.08
C GLU A 171 -3.83 12.86 -6.37
N GLY A 172 -4.01 11.91 -5.46
CA GLY A 172 -5.23 11.72 -4.68
C GLY A 172 -6.29 10.90 -5.41
N TRP A 173 -7.50 10.88 -4.86
CA TRP A 173 -8.58 9.99 -5.32
C TRP A 173 -9.09 10.27 -6.72
N PHE A 174 -9.01 11.51 -7.20
CA PHE A 174 -9.47 11.92 -8.52
C PHE A 174 -8.34 12.06 -9.54
N GLY A 175 -7.10 11.89 -9.10
CA GLY A 175 -5.91 11.95 -9.94
C GLY A 175 -5.46 10.58 -10.44
N LYS A 176 -4.27 10.55 -11.02
CA LYS A 176 -3.66 9.33 -11.54
C LYS A 176 -2.77 8.70 -10.49
N LEU A 177 -2.96 7.40 -10.25
CA LEU A 177 -2.06 6.65 -9.40
C LEU A 177 -0.95 6.03 -10.28
N LEU A 178 0.28 6.13 -9.81
CA LEU A 178 1.43 5.45 -10.40
C LEU A 178 1.55 4.02 -9.83
N GLU A 179 1.15 3.87 -8.56
CA GLU A 179 1.12 2.62 -7.82
C GLU A 179 0.12 2.70 -6.66
N SER A 180 -0.07 1.59 -5.99
CA SER A 180 -0.75 1.52 -4.70
C SER A 180 0.02 0.59 -3.77
N CYS A 181 0.30 1.04 -2.54
CA CYS A 181 0.99 0.23 -1.53
C CYS A 181 0.04 -0.76 -0.81
N CYS A 182 -1.26 -0.59 -0.99
CA CYS A 182 -2.29 -1.54 -0.58
C CYS A 182 -3.30 -1.67 -1.71
N PHE A 183 -3.24 -2.76 -2.45
CA PHE A 183 -4.15 -3.02 -3.57
C PHE A 183 -4.81 -4.39 -3.43
N GLY A 184 -5.97 -4.54 -4.06
CA GLY A 184 -6.75 -5.78 -4.00
C GLY A 184 -7.14 -6.31 -5.36
N LEU A 185 -7.16 -7.65 -5.49
CA LEU A 185 -7.70 -8.36 -6.65
C LEU A 185 -8.08 -9.80 -6.26
N ARG A 186 -8.78 -10.49 -7.14
CA ARG A 186 -9.03 -11.92 -6.91
C ARG A 186 -7.73 -12.70 -6.99
N LYS A 187 -7.60 -13.73 -6.17
CA LYS A 187 -6.43 -14.63 -6.17
C LYS A 187 -6.19 -15.25 -7.54
N SER A 188 -7.27 -15.64 -8.23
CA SER A 188 -7.21 -16.14 -9.60
C SER A 188 -6.59 -15.13 -10.57
N ASP A 189 -6.96 -13.85 -10.48
CA ASP A 189 -6.47 -12.81 -11.37
C ASP A 189 -4.99 -12.52 -11.07
N PHE A 190 -4.61 -12.47 -9.77
CA PHE A 190 -3.20 -12.32 -9.37
C PHE A 190 -2.33 -13.44 -9.94
N LEU A 191 -2.77 -14.69 -9.81
CA LEU A 191 -2.04 -15.86 -10.31
C LEU A 191 -1.99 -15.89 -11.85
N ALA A 192 -3.09 -15.54 -12.52
CA ALA A 192 -3.14 -15.44 -13.97
C ALA A 192 -2.22 -14.35 -14.54
N MET A 193 -1.97 -13.28 -13.77
CA MET A 193 -0.97 -12.26 -14.08
C MET A 193 0.47 -12.70 -13.82
N GLY A 194 0.68 -13.85 -13.17
CA GLY A 194 1.99 -14.34 -12.73
C GLY A 194 2.49 -13.67 -11.43
N GLY A 195 1.63 -12.94 -10.73
CA GLY A 195 1.98 -12.23 -9.50
C GLY A 195 3.03 -11.13 -9.71
N TYR A 196 3.83 -10.87 -8.69
CA TYR A 196 5.04 -10.07 -8.81
C TYR A 196 6.09 -10.81 -9.62
N ASP A 197 6.80 -10.11 -10.49
CA ASP A 197 7.87 -10.72 -11.28
C ASP A 197 9.15 -10.86 -10.44
N GLU A 198 9.48 -12.09 -10.10
CA GLU A 198 10.60 -12.41 -9.21
C GLU A 198 11.99 -12.13 -9.81
N ARG A 199 12.05 -11.71 -11.09
CA ARG A 199 13.29 -11.25 -11.74
C ARG A 199 13.72 -9.86 -11.27
N PHE A 200 12.82 -9.07 -10.64
CA PHE A 200 13.17 -7.83 -9.96
C PHE A 200 13.86 -8.17 -8.64
N GLN A 201 15.17 -7.91 -8.56
CA GLN A 201 16.02 -8.26 -7.42
C GLN A 201 16.64 -7.03 -6.72
N SER A 202 16.26 -5.82 -7.12
CA SER A 202 16.68 -4.60 -6.40
C SER A 202 16.16 -4.60 -4.96
N PRO A 203 16.89 -4.01 -4.00
CA PRO A 203 16.43 -3.86 -2.62
C PRO A 203 15.05 -3.22 -2.55
N GLY A 204 14.15 -3.84 -1.75
CA GLY A 204 12.75 -3.44 -1.67
C GLY A 204 11.92 -3.76 -2.92
N GLY A 205 12.51 -4.46 -3.91
CA GLY A 205 11.86 -4.86 -5.15
C GLY A 205 11.97 -3.83 -6.29
N GLY A 206 12.64 -2.69 -6.08
CA GLY A 206 12.79 -1.68 -7.12
C GLY A 206 11.45 -1.24 -7.72
N LEU A 207 11.27 -1.40 -9.03
CA LEU A 207 10.03 -1.04 -9.73
C LEU A 207 9.00 -2.19 -9.80
N VAL A 208 9.15 -3.27 -9.03
CA VAL A 208 8.26 -4.43 -9.14
C VAL A 208 6.79 -4.11 -8.83
N ASN A 209 6.54 -3.17 -7.89
CA ASN A 209 5.18 -2.75 -7.55
C ASN A 209 4.55 -1.92 -8.67
N LEU A 210 5.31 -0.98 -9.22
CA LEU A 210 4.90 -0.17 -10.36
C LEU A 210 4.63 -1.05 -11.60
N ASP A 211 5.46 -2.07 -11.80
CA ASP A 211 5.29 -3.06 -12.88
C ASP A 211 3.98 -3.84 -12.74
N LEU A 212 3.70 -4.38 -11.55
CA LEU A 212 2.47 -5.12 -11.31
C LEU A 212 1.25 -4.21 -11.48
N PHE A 213 1.29 -3.01 -10.90
CA PHE A 213 0.21 -2.02 -11.00
C PHE A 213 -0.06 -1.67 -12.47
N ARG A 214 1.00 -1.37 -13.25
CA ARG A 214 0.89 -1.11 -14.69
C ARG A 214 0.29 -2.29 -15.44
N ARG A 215 0.75 -3.52 -15.18
CA ARG A 215 0.20 -4.74 -15.82
C ARG A 215 -1.27 -4.93 -15.52
N ALA A 216 -1.71 -4.64 -14.30
CA ALA A 216 -3.12 -4.71 -13.92
C ALA A 216 -3.96 -3.64 -14.64
N LEU A 217 -3.48 -2.39 -14.72
CA LEU A 217 -4.20 -1.33 -15.45
C LEU A 217 -4.37 -1.60 -16.93
N LEU A 218 -3.43 -2.31 -17.55
CA LEU A 218 -3.48 -2.66 -18.98
C LEU A 218 -4.39 -3.87 -19.28
N ARG A 219 -4.97 -4.52 -18.27
CA ARG A 219 -5.89 -5.63 -18.46
C ARG A 219 -7.33 -5.13 -18.57
N PRO A 220 -7.99 -5.22 -19.75
CA PRO A 220 -9.35 -4.70 -19.94
C PRO A 220 -10.39 -5.47 -19.12
N GLU A 221 -10.13 -6.73 -18.79
CA GLU A 221 -11.01 -7.58 -17.97
C GLU A 221 -11.06 -7.17 -16.49
N LEU A 222 -10.05 -6.46 -15.98
CA LEU A 222 -10.05 -5.96 -14.62
C LEU A 222 -10.81 -4.63 -14.53
N GLN A 223 -11.72 -4.49 -13.57
CA GLN A 223 -12.37 -3.21 -13.26
C GLN A 223 -11.50 -2.45 -12.29
N TYR A 224 -10.88 -1.36 -12.75
CA TYR A 224 -10.04 -0.51 -11.91
C TYR A 224 -10.88 0.31 -10.94
N VAL A 225 -10.61 0.17 -9.65
CA VAL A 225 -11.34 0.81 -8.54
C VAL A 225 -10.36 1.57 -7.66
N VAL A 226 -10.69 2.80 -7.28
CA VAL A 226 -10.01 3.53 -6.20
C VAL A 226 -10.97 3.70 -5.03
N LEU A 227 -10.51 3.37 -3.81
CA LEU A 227 -11.29 3.53 -2.60
C LEU A 227 -11.35 5.01 -2.20
N LEU A 228 -12.50 5.64 -2.47
CA LEU A 228 -12.73 7.06 -2.21
C LEU A 228 -12.77 7.35 -0.71
N GLY A 229 -11.93 8.28 -0.27
CA GLY A 229 -11.84 8.68 1.13
C GLY A 229 -10.97 7.77 1.99
N GLU A 230 -10.41 6.70 1.41
CA GLU A 230 -9.48 5.79 2.09
C GLU A 230 -8.07 5.93 1.54
N GLY A 231 -7.09 5.56 2.37
CA GLY A 231 -5.68 5.61 1.99
C GLY A 231 -4.77 4.89 2.96
N THR A 232 -3.50 4.79 2.59
CA THR A 232 -2.44 4.25 3.43
C THR A 232 -1.44 5.36 3.80
N PHE A 233 -0.97 5.34 5.04
CA PHE A 233 -0.10 6.37 5.61
C PHE A 233 1.28 5.77 5.86
N HIS A 234 2.23 6.13 4.99
CA HIS A 234 3.59 5.63 5.03
C HIS A 234 4.35 6.16 6.25
N GLN A 235 4.88 5.23 7.05
CA GLN A 235 5.68 5.50 8.24
C GLN A 235 7.17 5.60 7.87
N PHE A 236 7.91 6.39 8.65
CA PHE A 236 9.36 6.50 8.49
C PHE A 236 10.07 5.25 9.03
N HIS A 237 10.69 4.48 8.15
CA HIS A 237 11.36 3.22 8.52
C HIS A 237 12.78 3.07 7.95
N GLY A 238 13.31 4.12 7.32
CA GLY A 238 14.63 4.06 6.69
C GLY A 238 14.62 3.40 5.31
N GLY A 239 13.47 3.42 4.63
CA GLY A 239 13.31 2.87 3.28
C GLY A 239 14.28 3.45 2.26
N VAL A 240 14.75 2.61 1.33
CA VAL A 240 15.82 2.94 0.37
C VAL A 240 15.47 4.05 -0.62
N ALA A 241 14.18 4.31 -0.82
CA ALA A 241 13.70 5.39 -1.70
C ALA A 241 13.02 6.51 -0.89
N THR A 242 11.92 6.22 -0.20
CA THR A 242 11.04 7.23 0.40
C THR A 242 11.65 7.99 1.58
N ASN A 243 12.60 7.38 2.32
CA ASN A 243 13.25 7.98 3.47
C ASN A 243 14.67 8.47 3.19
N GLN A 244 15.02 8.62 1.92
CA GLN A 244 16.30 9.17 1.48
C GLN A 244 16.07 10.48 0.71
N PRO A 245 16.99 11.46 0.82
CA PRO A 245 16.98 12.64 -0.04
C PRO A 245 16.94 12.23 -1.52
N ARG A 246 16.29 13.05 -2.36
CA ARG A 246 16.05 12.72 -3.78
C ARG A 246 17.31 12.38 -4.56
N ASP A 247 18.44 13.04 -4.27
CA ASP A 247 19.74 12.82 -4.91
C ASP A 247 20.42 11.50 -4.50
N ARG A 248 19.96 10.85 -3.42
CA ARG A 248 20.47 9.57 -2.93
C ARG A 248 19.56 8.39 -3.24
N GLN A 249 18.42 8.63 -3.87
CA GLN A 249 17.48 7.57 -4.22
C GLN A 249 18.03 6.71 -5.37
N PRO A 250 17.85 5.39 -5.33
CA PRO A 250 18.47 4.46 -6.31
C PRO A 250 17.69 4.33 -7.63
N TRP A 251 16.95 5.37 -8.03
CA TRP A 251 16.06 5.31 -9.20
C TRP A 251 16.76 4.91 -10.50
N ALA A 252 17.98 5.36 -10.73
CA ALA A 252 18.76 5.00 -11.94
C ALA A 252 18.92 3.48 -12.02
N GLY A 253 19.38 2.83 -10.94
CA GLY A 253 19.54 1.38 -10.88
C GLY A 253 18.22 0.63 -11.02
N PHE A 254 17.14 1.14 -10.43
CA PHE A 254 15.80 0.55 -10.57
C PHE A 254 15.29 0.60 -12.02
N HIS A 255 15.53 1.69 -12.73
CA HIS A 255 15.17 1.82 -14.15
C HIS A 255 16.03 0.92 -15.04
N GLU A 256 17.33 0.81 -14.77
CA GLU A 256 18.19 -0.13 -15.48
C GLU A 256 17.75 -1.58 -15.29
N GLU A 257 17.39 -1.96 -14.06
CA GLU A 257 16.82 -3.29 -13.80
C GLU A 257 15.51 -3.49 -14.57
N TYR A 258 14.62 -2.48 -14.57
CA TYR A 258 13.36 -2.56 -15.31
C TYR A 258 13.60 -2.82 -16.81
N VAL A 259 14.54 -2.10 -17.42
CA VAL A 259 14.91 -2.30 -18.84
C VAL A 259 15.45 -3.72 -19.07
N ARG A 260 16.29 -4.24 -18.18
CA ARG A 260 16.78 -5.64 -18.28
C ARG A 260 15.64 -6.64 -18.23
N VAL A 261 14.65 -6.44 -17.35
CA VAL A 261 13.54 -7.37 -17.15
C VAL A 261 12.48 -7.26 -18.26
N ARG A 262 12.18 -6.05 -18.72
CA ARG A 262 11.08 -5.74 -19.66
C ARG A 262 11.52 -5.46 -21.11
N GLY A 263 12.79 -5.22 -21.35
CA GLY A 263 13.32 -4.85 -22.69
C GLY A 263 13.02 -3.41 -23.13
N ALA A 264 12.39 -2.60 -22.29
CA ALA A 264 12.03 -1.21 -22.57
C ALA A 264 11.95 -0.38 -21.28
N PRO A 265 12.12 0.95 -21.35
CA PRO A 265 11.93 1.83 -20.19
C PRO A 265 10.50 1.73 -19.60
N PHE A 266 10.39 1.97 -18.29
CA PHE A 266 9.08 2.04 -17.63
C PHE A 266 8.25 3.17 -18.24
N GLN A 267 7.03 2.84 -18.59
CA GLN A 267 6.01 3.79 -19.06
C GLN A 267 4.80 3.70 -18.14
N ARG A 268 4.33 4.84 -17.66
CA ARG A 268 3.10 4.93 -16.87
C ARG A 268 1.92 4.43 -17.69
N ALA A 269 1.08 3.62 -17.08
CA ALA A 269 -0.28 3.38 -17.57
C ALA A 269 -1.25 4.25 -16.79
N SER A 270 -2.29 4.72 -17.44
CA SER A 270 -3.40 5.41 -16.78
C SER A 270 -4.72 4.86 -17.27
N ARG A 271 -5.70 4.84 -16.37
CA ARG A 271 -7.08 4.43 -16.63
C ARG A 271 -7.96 5.14 -15.62
N GLN A 272 -9.13 5.61 -16.05
CA GLN A 272 -10.09 6.21 -15.11
C GLN A 272 -10.64 5.13 -14.18
N PRO A 273 -10.63 5.35 -12.84
CA PRO A 273 -11.15 4.40 -11.88
C PRO A 273 -12.66 4.52 -11.72
N LEU A 274 -13.29 3.44 -11.31
CA LEU A 274 -14.53 3.48 -10.55
C LEU A 274 -14.19 3.94 -9.12
N LEU A 275 -15.03 4.79 -8.54
CA LEU A 275 -14.84 5.26 -7.17
C LEU A 275 -15.84 4.56 -6.24
N ILE A 276 -15.33 3.93 -5.17
CA ILE A 276 -16.16 3.27 -4.16
C ILE A 276 -15.79 3.82 -2.80
N GLY A 277 -16.76 4.42 -2.08
CA GLY A 277 -16.54 4.99 -0.75
C GLY A 277 -17.16 6.35 -0.59
N SER A 278 -16.70 7.05 0.44
CA SER A 278 -17.15 8.41 0.76
C SER A 278 -16.03 9.18 1.46
N ILE A 279 -15.97 10.49 1.24
CA ILE A 279 -14.93 11.35 1.80
C ILE A 279 -15.27 11.67 3.26
N PRO A 280 -14.44 11.26 4.24
CA PRO A 280 -14.62 11.64 5.63
C PRO A 280 -14.38 13.13 5.84
N ALA A 281 -14.93 13.69 6.92
CA ALA A 281 -14.84 15.12 7.20
C ALA A 281 -13.38 15.60 7.30
N GLU A 282 -12.51 14.78 7.86
CA GLU A 282 -11.08 15.01 8.07
C GLU A 282 -10.28 15.12 6.76
N ALA A 283 -10.80 14.52 5.68
CA ALA A 283 -10.13 14.47 4.37
C ALA A 283 -10.73 15.42 3.32
N ARG A 284 -11.70 16.26 3.67
CA ARG A 284 -12.38 17.15 2.71
C ARG A 284 -11.43 18.11 1.99
N HIS A 285 -10.46 18.67 2.70
CA HIS A 285 -9.46 19.57 2.12
C HIS A 285 -8.58 18.86 1.08
N ILE A 286 -8.25 17.58 1.33
CA ILE A 286 -7.51 16.74 0.39
C ILE A 286 -8.35 16.45 -0.85
N ALA A 287 -9.64 16.13 -0.65
CA ALA A 287 -10.54 15.84 -1.76
C ALA A 287 -10.72 17.05 -2.70
N GLN A 288 -10.83 18.27 -2.14
CA GLN A 288 -10.92 19.51 -2.93
C GLN A 288 -9.67 19.71 -3.80
N TYR A 289 -8.48 19.55 -3.21
CA TYR A 289 -7.22 19.64 -3.96
C TYR A 289 -7.12 18.56 -5.04
N SER A 290 -7.44 17.31 -4.68
CA SER A 290 -7.40 16.17 -5.60
C SER A 290 -8.37 16.32 -6.77
N ALA A 291 -9.58 16.88 -6.54
CA ALA A 291 -10.56 17.13 -7.60
C ALA A 291 -10.06 18.17 -8.59
N ALA A 292 -9.54 19.31 -8.12
CA ALA A 292 -8.97 20.34 -8.98
C ALA A 292 -7.82 19.79 -9.83
N ARG A 293 -6.92 19.02 -9.21
CA ARG A 293 -5.79 18.42 -9.91
C ARG A 293 -6.21 17.32 -10.89
N GLY A 294 -7.20 16.51 -10.51
CA GLY A 294 -7.75 15.44 -11.35
C GLY A 294 -8.37 15.98 -12.64
N ILE A 295 -9.14 17.06 -12.56
CA ILE A 295 -9.74 17.72 -13.74
C ILE A 295 -8.65 18.15 -14.72
N GLU A 296 -7.60 18.85 -14.27
CA GLU A 296 -6.50 19.28 -15.14
C GLU A 296 -5.80 18.13 -15.86
N LEU A 297 -5.66 16.99 -15.20
CA LEU A 297 -4.91 15.84 -15.71
C LEU A 297 -5.70 15.02 -16.72
N TRP A 298 -6.97 14.78 -16.44
CA TRP A 298 -7.83 14.01 -17.34
C TRP A 298 -8.21 14.79 -18.58
N GLU A 299 -8.40 16.13 -18.46
CA GLU A 299 -8.66 16.99 -19.63
C GLU A 299 -7.47 17.07 -20.60
N LYS A 300 -6.22 17.11 -20.08
CA LYS A 300 -5.01 17.19 -20.91
C LYS A 300 -4.73 15.92 -21.72
N GLU A 301 -5.22 14.77 -21.31
CA GLU A 301 -4.96 13.50 -22.02
C GLU A 301 -6.07 13.10 -22.99
N GLY A 302 -7.13 13.92 -23.11
CA GLY A 302 -8.28 13.61 -23.97
C GLY A 302 -8.87 12.25 -23.57
N THR A 303 -9.83 12.25 -22.69
CA THR A 303 -10.55 11.06 -22.22
C THR A 303 -11.07 10.18 -23.33
#